data_479ccba93ad855cd0e062f26a6a304ee
#
_entry.id   479ccba93ad855cd0e062f26a6a304ee
#
_cell.length_a   1.000
_cell.length_b   1.000
_cell.length_c   1.000
_cell.angle_alpha   90.00
_cell.angle_beta   90.00
_cell.angle_gamma   90.00
#
_symmetry.space_group_name_H-M   'P 1'
#
loop_
_entity.id
_entity.type
_entity.pdbx_description
1 polymer ?
#
loop_
_entity_poly.entity_id
_entity_poly.type
_entity_poly.pdbx_seq_one_letter_code
_entity_poly.pdbx_strand_id
1 'polypeptide(L)' 'MILNLKSMTAIFTGSFDPFTIGHFDIVSRALPLFSRIVIGVGVNERKKYMQSAEVRCADIERIFADEPKVEVKD' A
#
# COMPACT_ATOMS: atom_id res chain seq x y z
N MET A 1 -4.50 6.44 29.09
CA MET A 1 -4.07 5.27 28.29
C MET A 1 -3.22 5.74 27.12
N ILE A 2 -2.06 5.16 26.95
CA ILE A 2 -1.19 5.46 25.82
C ILE A 2 -1.40 4.38 24.76
N LEU A 3 -1.80 4.80 23.55
CA LEU A 3 -1.95 3.90 22.44
C LEU A 3 -0.60 3.78 21.72
N ASN A 4 -0.05 2.56 21.66
CA ASN A 4 1.20 2.30 20.98
C ASN A 4 0.94 1.82 19.54
N LEU A 5 0.89 2.75 18.60
CA LEU A 5 0.65 2.44 17.20
C LEU A 5 1.81 1.69 16.53
N LYS A 6 3.01 1.75 17.14
CA LYS A 6 4.18 1.06 16.60
C LYS A 6 4.09 -0.45 16.64
N SER A 7 3.19 -1.01 17.46
CA SER A 7 2.94 -2.44 17.50
C SER A 7 1.81 -2.88 16.58
N MET A 8 1.22 -1.95 15.82
CA MET A 8 0.06 -2.21 14.97
C MET A 8 0.41 -2.24 13.50
N THR A 9 -0.39 -3.00 12.74
CA THR A 9 -0.31 -3.03 11.29
C THR A 9 -1.38 -2.14 10.70
N ALA A 10 -0.99 -1.27 9.79
CA ALA A 10 -1.93 -0.48 8.99
C ALA A 10 -2.25 -1.20 7.70
N ILE A 11 -3.50 -1.15 7.28
CA ILE A 11 -3.93 -1.71 5.99
C ILE A 11 -4.45 -0.57 5.14
N PHE A 12 -3.90 -0.44 3.94
CA PHE A 12 -4.28 0.59 3.00
C PHE A 12 -4.70 -0.07 1.69
N THR A 13 -5.96 0.05 1.33
CA THR A 13 -6.53 -0.62 0.16
C THR A 13 -6.95 0.36 -0.91
N GLY A 14 -6.89 -0.06 -2.15
CA GLY A 14 -7.32 0.72 -3.29
C GLY A 14 -7.08 -0.01 -4.59
N SER A 15 -7.53 0.58 -5.68
CA SER A 15 -7.26 0.05 -7.03
C SER A 15 -5.82 0.31 -7.45
N PHE A 16 -5.31 1.48 -7.11
CA PHE A 16 -3.94 1.91 -7.45
C PHE A 16 -3.61 1.75 -8.94
N ASP A 17 -4.45 2.34 -9.75
CA ASP A 17 -4.35 2.23 -11.21
C ASP A 17 -4.28 3.62 -11.88
N PRO A 18 -3.19 4.35 -11.68
CA PRO A 18 -1.93 3.97 -11.01
C PRO A 18 -1.87 4.33 -9.52
N PHE A 19 -0.77 3.93 -8.89
CA PHE A 19 -0.39 4.39 -7.55
C PHE A 19 0.22 5.79 -7.69
N THR A 20 -0.43 6.78 -7.13
CA THR A 20 -0.07 8.19 -7.33
C THR A 20 0.80 8.74 -6.21
N ILE A 21 1.31 9.97 -6.41
CA ILE A 21 2.04 10.71 -5.37
C ILE A 21 1.18 10.88 -4.11
N GLY A 22 -0.14 11.09 -4.27
CA GLY A 22 -1.05 11.18 -3.13
C GLY A 22 -1.09 9.91 -2.31
N HIS A 23 -1.11 8.76 -2.97
CA HIS A 23 -1.03 7.46 -2.29
C HIS A 23 0.30 7.29 -1.58
N PHE A 24 1.39 7.64 -2.24
CA PHE A 24 2.73 7.59 -1.66
C PHE A 24 2.83 8.46 -0.40
N ASP A 25 2.25 9.64 -0.44
CA ASP A 25 2.26 10.55 0.70
C ASP A 25 1.54 9.95 1.91
N ILE A 26 0.40 9.31 1.70
CA ILE A 26 -0.35 8.67 2.78
C ILE A 26 0.49 7.56 3.42
N VAL A 27 1.11 6.69 2.63
CA VAL A 27 1.94 5.60 3.14
C VAL A 27 3.15 6.16 3.88
N SER A 28 3.80 7.17 3.32
CA SER A 28 4.98 7.80 3.92
C SER A 28 4.67 8.39 5.29
N ARG A 29 3.51 9.00 5.46
CA ARG A 29 3.08 9.55 6.75
C ARG A 29 2.75 8.47 7.76
N ALA A 30 2.31 7.31 7.30
CA ALA A 30 1.97 6.18 8.18
C ALA A 30 3.21 5.39 8.64
N LEU A 31 4.28 5.40 7.84
CA LEU A 31 5.48 4.62 8.13
C LEU A 31 6.03 4.78 9.54
N PRO A 32 6.19 6.01 10.08
CA PRO A 32 6.72 6.17 11.44
C PRO A 32 5.72 5.79 12.54
N LEU A 33 4.45 5.61 12.21
CA LEU A 33 3.39 5.38 13.19
C LEU A 33 3.10 3.89 13.41
N PHE A 34 3.41 3.04 12.44
CA PHE A 34 3.06 1.63 12.48
C PHE A 34 4.29 0.75 12.33
N SER A 35 4.22 -0.46 12.85
CA SER A 35 5.30 -1.43 12.68
C SER A 35 5.29 -2.06 11.30
N ARG A 36 4.13 -2.07 10.64
CA ARG A 36 3.94 -2.70 9.34
C ARG A 36 2.82 -2.03 8.58
N ILE A 37 2.97 -1.94 7.28
CA ILE A 37 1.92 -1.42 6.39
C ILE A 37 1.67 -2.45 5.29
N VAL A 38 0.42 -2.87 5.14
CA VAL A 38 -0.01 -3.76 4.07
C VAL A 38 -0.80 -2.94 3.06
N ILE A 39 -0.31 -2.90 1.83
CA ILE A 39 -1.02 -2.25 0.72
C ILE A 39 -1.77 -3.34 -0.04
N GLY A 40 -3.09 -3.29 0.02
CA GLY A 40 -3.96 -4.24 -0.66
C GLY A 40 -4.43 -3.70 -2.00
N VAL A 41 -4.03 -4.34 -3.09
CA VAL A 41 -4.42 -3.94 -4.44
C VAL A 41 -5.74 -4.62 -4.79
N GLY A 42 -6.79 -3.82 -4.91
CA GLY A 42 -8.13 -4.34 -5.18
C GLY A 42 -8.30 -4.80 -6.63
N VAL A 43 -9.06 -5.88 -6.79
CA VAL A 43 -9.47 -6.40 -8.08
C VAL A 43 -10.99 -6.51 -8.09
N ASN A 44 -11.63 -5.84 -9.05
CA ASN A 44 -13.05 -5.92 -9.26
C ASN A 44 -13.31 -6.36 -10.70
N GLU A 45 -13.88 -7.53 -10.90
CA GLU A 45 -14.13 -8.11 -12.21
C GLU A 45 -15.03 -7.24 -13.09
N ARG A 46 -15.88 -6.43 -12.48
CA ARG A 46 -16.80 -5.53 -13.19
C ARG A 46 -16.13 -4.25 -13.67
N LYS A 47 -14.92 -3.98 -13.20
CA LYS A 47 -14.19 -2.76 -13.51
C LYS A 47 -13.06 -3.08 -14.47
N LYS A 48 -12.90 -2.20 -15.47
CA LYS A 48 -11.75 -2.29 -16.38
C LYS A 48 -10.61 -1.49 -15.79
N TYR A 49 -9.45 -2.11 -15.70
CA TYR A 49 -8.24 -1.46 -15.21
C TYR A 49 -7.31 -1.17 -16.38
N MET A 50 -6.54 -0.08 -16.27
CA MET A 50 -5.52 0.24 -17.26
C MET A 50 -4.36 -0.75 -17.19
N GLN A 51 -4.07 -1.25 -15.98
CA GLN A 51 -2.99 -2.19 -15.74
C GLN A 51 -3.52 -3.39 -14.97
N SER A 52 -2.91 -4.55 -15.21
CA SER A 52 -3.24 -5.77 -14.46
C SER A 52 -2.89 -5.61 -12.97
N ALA A 53 -3.48 -6.44 -12.12
CA ALA A 53 -3.15 -6.45 -10.70
C ALA A 53 -1.66 -6.75 -10.48
N GLU A 54 -1.10 -7.65 -11.30
CA GLU A 54 0.33 -8.00 -11.22
C GLU A 54 1.22 -6.80 -11.48
N VAL A 55 0.91 -6.02 -12.52
CA VAL A 55 1.68 -4.82 -12.86
C VAL A 55 1.53 -3.77 -11.77
N ARG A 56 0.31 -3.56 -11.28
CA ARG A 56 0.07 -2.59 -10.21
C ARG A 56 0.82 -2.94 -8.94
N CYS A 57 0.81 -4.21 -8.55
CA CYS A 57 1.58 -4.69 -7.38
C CYS A 57 3.08 -4.50 -7.59
N ALA A 58 3.58 -4.87 -8.76
CA ALA A 58 5.01 -4.73 -9.07
C ALA A 58 5.48 -3.29 -9.02
N ASP A 59 4.66 -2.36 -9.52
CA ASP A 59 4.99 -0.93 -9.48
C ASP A 59 5.08 -0.42 -8.05
N ILE A 60 4.13 -0.81 -7.20
CA ILE A 60 4.13 -0.39 -5.79
C ILE A 60 5.31 -1.02 -5.05
N GLU A 61 5.59 -2.29 -5.29
CA GLU A 61 6.75 -2.96 -4.68
C GLU A 61 8.06 -2.27 -5.05
N ARG A 62 8.17 -1.80 -6.29
CA ARG A 62 9.36 -1.07 -6.74
C ARG A 62 9.52 0.26 -6.02
N ILE A 63 8.41 0.98 -5.81
CA ILE A 63 8.42 2.25 -5.10
C ILE A 63 8.93 2.09 -3.66
N PHE A 64 8.54 1.00 -3.00
CA PHE A 64 8.90 0.74 -1.61
C PHE A 64 9.97 -0.35 -1.46
N ALA A 65 10.81 -0.54 -2.47
CA ALA A 65 11.82 -1.61 -2.48
C ALA A 65 12.77 -1.54 -1.28
N ASP A 66 13.07 -0.34 -0.79
CA ASP A 66 13.98 -0.14 0.34
C ASP A 66 13.26 -0.02 1.68
N GLU A 67 11.94 -0.30 1.70
CA GLU A 67 11.14 -0.15 2.91
C GLU A 67 10.59 -1.50 3.39
N PRO A 68 11.28 -2.14 4.35
CA PRO A 68 10.88 -3.48 4.79
C PRO A 68 9.55 -3.55 5.53
N LYS A 69 9.05 -2.42 6.02
CA LYS A 69 7.74 -2.37 6.69
C LYS A 69 6.57 -2.51 5.73
N VAL A 70 6.77 -2.27 4.45
CA VAL A 70 5.69 -2.26 3.46
C VAL A 70 5.59 -3.62 2.79
N GLU A 71 4.38 -4.17 2.79
CA GLU A 71 4.04 -5.40 2.10
C GLU A 71 2.91 -5.11 1.13
N VAL A 72 3.00 -5.62 -0.09
CA VAL A 72 2.00 -5.41 -1.14
C VAL A 72 1.32 -6.74 -1.44
N LYS A 73 -0.01 -6.74 -1.45
CA LYS A 73 -0.83 -7.93 -1.74
C LYS A 73 -1.97 -7.56 -2.68
N ASP A 74 -2.35 -8.49 -3.53
CA ASP A 74 -3.56 -8.39 -4.34
C ASP A 74 -4.70 -9.27 -3.79
#